data_f2d256d7f7ddd2c205a359ed4df107cd
#
_entry.id   f2d256d7f7ddd2c205a359ed4df107cd
#
_cell.length_a   1.000
_cell.length_b   1.000
_cell.length_c   1.000
_cell.angle_alpha   90.00
_cell.angle_beta   90.00
_cell.angle_gamma   90.00
#
_symmetry.space_group_name_H-M   'P 1'
#
loop_
_entity.id
_entity.type
_entity.pdbx_description
1 polymer ?
#
loop_
_entity_poly.entity_id
_entity_poly.type
_entity_poly.pdbx_seq_one_letter_code
_entity_poly.pdbx_strand_id
1 'polypeptide(L)'
;MTSTLPSIQFFAGLFEELSNVSLRRETRTGKLIVVMQFEQLKALSGFNSFTKQSLNSLLLTDEEGEIRVTPTGTKFIFGGDEGDELKRVDCKFEVEREDHFERIMRFLHRYADANGMEYGENN
;
A
#
# COMPACT_ATOMS: atom_id res chain seq x y z
N MET A 1 -9.90 16.28 21.38
CA MET A 1 -8.75 15.96 20.51
C MET A 1 -9.11 14.85 19.54
N THR A 2 -8.96 15.10 18.27
CA THR A 2 -9.29 14.11 17.26
C THR A 2 -8.07 13.27 16.94
N SER A 3 -8.23 11.95 16.97
CA SER A 3 -7.17 11.08 16.52
C SER A 3 -7.07 11.11 15.00
N THR A 4 -5.85 10.98 14.50
CA THR A 4 -5.61 10.92 13.07
C THR A 4 -6.00 9.53 12.56
N LEU A 5 -6.96 9.49 11.66
CA LEU A 5 -7.35 8.23 11.02
C LEU A 5 -6.22 7.75 10.11
N PRO A 6 -5.96 6.43 10.11
CA PRO A 6 -4.95 5.88 9.20
C PRO A 6 -5.30 6.18 7.76
N SER A 7 -4.32 6.62 6.98
CA SER A 7 -4.55 6.97 5.59
C SER A 7 -3.36 6.58 4.71
N ILE A 8 -3.63 6.37 3.44
CA ILE A 8 -2.65 5.98 2.44
C ILE A 8 -2.74 6.96 1.27
N GLN A 9 -1.61 7.53 0.87
CA GLN A 9 -1.57 8.50 -0.21
C GLN A 9 -0.37 8.27 -1.10
N PHE A 10 -0.57 8.26 -2.42
CA PHE A 10 0.51 8.41 -3.39
C PHE A 10 0.75 9.88 -3.68
N PHE A 11 -0.33 10.64 -3.80
CA PHE A 11 -0.26 12.09 -3.97
C PHE A 11 -0.94 12.76 -2.79
N ALA A 12 -0.34 13.85 -2.33
CA ALA A 12 -0.87 14.59 -1.19
C ALA A 12 -2.32 15.00 -1.44
N GLY A 13 -3.17 14.69 -0.48
CA GLY A 13 -4.58 15.04 -0.55
C GLY A 13 -5.47 14.01 -1.24
N LEU A 14 -4.89 13.01 -1.89
CA LEU A 14 -5.66 11.92 -2.50
C LEU A 14 -5.55 10.68 -1.63
N PHE A 15 -6.60 10.39 -0.88
CA PHE A 15 -6.63 9.25 0.02
C PHE A 15 -7.06 7.99 -0.73
N GLU A 16 -6.23 6.98 -0.67
CA GLU A 16 -6.46 5.73 -1.37
C GLU A 16 -7.04 4.68 -0.43
N GLU A 17 -7.73 3.73 -1.01
CA GLU A 17 -8.36 2.66 -0.25
C GLU A 17 -7.64 1.34 -0.54
N LEU A 18 -7.07 0.76 0.52
CA LEU A 18 -6.36 -0.50 0.43
C LEU A 18 -7.35 -1.66 0.35
N SER A 19 -7.21 -2.51 -0.65
CA SER A 19 -8.08 -3.68 -0.82
C SER A 19 -7.54 -4.89 -0.06
N ASN A 20 -6.22 -5.06 -0.06
CA ASN A 20 -5.60 -6.20 0.59
C ASN A 20 -4.12 -5.92 0.78
N VAL A 21 -3.50 -6.64 1.70
CA VAL A 21 -2.06 -6.56 1.91
C VAL A 21 -1.53 -7.97 2.14
N SER A 22 -0.37 -8.24 1.56
CA SER A 22 0.32 -9.51 1.70
C SER A 22 1.68 -9.26 2.32
N LEU A 23 2.06 -10.06 3.29
CA LEU A 23 3.32 -9.96 3.99
C LEU A 23 4.10 -11.26 3.82
N ARG A 24 5.36 -11.15 3.43
CA ARG A 24 6.20 -12.32 3.25
C ARG A 24 7.62 -12.01 3.69
N ARG A 25 8.21 -12.94 4.42
CA ARG A 25 9.62 -12.82 4.80
C ARG A 25 10.47 -13.62 3.83
N GLU A 26 11.46 -12.98 3.25
CA GLU A 26 12.38 -13.64 2.35
C GLU A 26 13.39 -14.44 3.16
N THR A 27 13.48 -15.74 2.89
CA THR A 27 14.29 -16.64 3.71
C THR A 27 15.79 -16.39 3.58
N ARG A 28 16.23 -15.94 2.42
CA ARG A 28 17.66 -15.72 2.17
C ARG A 28 18.20 -14.49 2.89
N THR A 29 17.44 -13.41 2.90
CA THR A 29 17.91 -12.11 3.41
C THR A 29 17.26 -11.70 4.71
N GLY A 30 16.15 -12.34 5.09
CA GLY A 30 15.37 -11.94 6.24
C GLY A 30 14.54 -10.69 6.02
N LYS A 31 14.57 -10.12 4.83
CA LYS A 31 13.77 -8.94 4.52
C LYS A 31 12.28 -9.27 4.51
N LEU A 32 11.50 -8.33 4.99
CA LEU A 32 10.05 -8.43 4.90
C LEU A 32 9.60 -7.77 3.62
N ILE A 33 8.80 -8.48 2.84
CA ILE A 33 8.24 -7.95 1.60
C ILE A 33 6.77 -7.68 1.81
N VAL A 34 6.36 -6.44 1.58
CA VAL A 34 4.97 -6.00 1.74
C VAL A 34 4.41 -5.70 0.36
N VAL A 35 3.26 -6.30 0.04
CA VAL A 35 2.55 -6.00 -1.19
C VAL A 35 1.19 -5.44 -0.83
N MET A 36 0.96 -4.19 -1.16
CA MET A 36 -0.32 -3.53 -0.97
C MET A 36 -1.10 -3.59 -2.29
N GLN A 37 -2.33 -4.04 -2.21
CA GLN A 37 -3.18 -4.20 -3.39
C GLN A 37 -4.32 -3.19 -3.35
N PHE A 38 -4.50 -2.51 -4.48
CA PHE A 38 -5.56 -1.50 -4.64
C PHE A 38 -6.39 -1.87 -5.85
N GLU A 39 -7.68 -2.09 -5.65
CA GLU A 39 -8.57 -2.36 -6.77
C GLU A 39 -8.86 -1.11 -7.57
N GLN A 40 -8.84 0.04 -6.90
CA GLN A 40 -9.03 1.34 -7.54
C GLN A 40 -8.07 2.32 -6.91
N LEU A 41 -7.44 3.13 -7.75
CA LEU A 41 -6.58 4.21 -7.27
C LEU A 41 -7.09 5.53 -7.81
N LYS A 42 -7.39 6.45 -6.92
CA LYS A 42 -7.78 7.81 -7.31
C LYS A 42 -6.64 8.51 -8.04
N ALA A 43 -5.40 8.17 -7.71
CA ALA A 43 -4.22 8.71 -8.36
C ALA A 43 -4.17 8.37 -9.84
N LEU A 44 -4.93 7.36 -10.29
CA LEU A 44 -4.95 6.95 -11.68
C LEU A 44 -6.11 7.53 -12.46
N SER A 45 -6.91 8.39 -11.86
CA SER A 45 -7.91 9.17 -12.59
C SER A 45 -7.17 10.00 -13.62
N GLY A 46 -7.46 9.81 -14.90
CA GLY A 46 -6.69 10.44 -15.95
C GLY A 46 -5.28 9.88 -16.10
N PHE A 47 -5.16 8.57 -16.01
CA PHE A 47 -3.90 7.85 -16.05
C PHE A 47 -3.08 8.20 -17.30
N ASN A 48 -1.80 8.47 -17.09
CA ASN A 48 -0.85 8.76 -18.17
C ASN A 48 0.57 8.42 -17.68
N SER A 49 1.56 8.66 -18.53
CA SER A 49 2.96 8.35 -18.20
C SER A 49 3.45 9.11 -16.98
N PHE A 50 3.04 10.34 -16.83
CA PHE A 50 3.42 11.16 -15.69
C PHE A 50 2.89 10.57 -14.39
N THR A 51 1.60 10.20 -14.39
CA THR A 51 0.96 9.58 -13.23
C THR A 51 1.69 8.29 -12.84
N LYS A 52 2.02 7.47 -13.82
CA LYS A 52 2.71 6.21 -13.58
C LYS A 52 4.06 6.43 -12.93
N GLN A 53 4.81 7.42 -13.39
CA GLN A 53 6.12 7.74 -12.82
C GLN A 53 6.01 8.29 -11.41
N SER A 54 4.92 8.95 -11.11
CA SER A 54 4.74 9.58 -9.80
C SER A 54 4.32 8.61 -8.71
N LEU A 55 4.03 7.34 -9.04
CA LEU A 55 3.69 6.32 -8.05
C LEU A 55 4.93 5.70 -7.41
N ASN A 56 5.97 6.49 -7.21
CA ASN A 56 7.22 6.00 -6.65
C ASN A 56 7.43 6.40 -5.19
N SER A 57 6.42 6.98 -4.57
CA SER A 57 6.46 7.32 -3.15
C SER A 57 5.08 7.12 -2.55
N LEU A 58 5.06 6.50 -1.39
CA LEU A 58 3.82 6.16 -0.70
C LEU A 58 3.88 6.73 0.71
N LEU A 59 2.86 7.45 1.10
CA LEU A 59 2.77 8.05 2.42
C LEU A 59 1.70 7.35 3.24
N LEU A 60 2.11 6.76 4.36
CA LEU A 60 1.21 6.14 5.32
C LEU A 60 1.16 7.04 6.55
N THR A 61 -0.02 7.45 6.95
CA THR A 61 -0.18 8.37 8.07
C THR A 61 -1.15 7.79 9.10
N ASP A 62 -0.79 7.85 10.35
CA ASP A 62 -1.67 7.49 11.45
C ASP A 62 -1.37 8.37 12.66
N GLU A 63 -1.91 8.01 13.82
CA GLU A 63 -1.75 8.81 15.03
C GLU A 63 -0.29 8.92 15.51
N GLU A 64 0.58 8.00 15.11
CA GLU A 64 2.00 8.07 15.44
C GLU A 64 2.78 8.99 14.49
N GLY A 65 2.19 9.36 13.35
CA GLY A 65 2.84 10.21 12.38
C GLY A 65 2.90 9.59 11.00
N GLU A 66 3.84 10.05 10.21
CA GLU A 66 3.98 9.67 8.81
C GLU A 66 5.04 8.61 8.62
N ILE A 67 4.76 7.67 7.73
CA ILE A 67 5.73 6.71 7.24
C ILE A 67 5.85 6.92 5.75
N ARG A 68 7.03 7.26 5.27
CA ARG A 68 7.25 7.43 3.85
C ARG A 68 7.97 6.19 3.31
N VAL A 69 7.37 5.57 2.32
CA VAL A 69 7.85 4.32 1.74
C VAL A 69 8.14 4.52 0.26
N THR A 70 9.24 3.95 -0.20
CA THR A 70 9.58 3.94 -1.63
C THR A 70 9.30 2.54 -2.17
N PRO A 71 8.29 2.39 -3.04
CA PRO A 71 8.03 1.08 -3.62
C PRO A 71 9.22 0.56 -4.43
N THR A 72 9.49 -0.73 -4.31
CA THR A 72 10.51 -1.38 -5.11
C THR A 72 9.93 -1.93 -6.41
N GLY A 73 8.61 -1.98 -6.52
CA GLY A 73 7.94 -2.40 -7.75
C GLY A 73 6.45 -2.07 -7.69
N THR A 74 5.92 -1.73 -8.83
CA THR A 74 4.49 -1.49 -8.99
C THR A 74 4.01 -2.28 -10.19
N LYS A 75 2.99 -3.09 -9.99
CA LYS A 75 2.46 -3.95 -11.03
C LYS A 75 1.01 -3.58 -11.31
N PHE A 76 0.70 -3.33 -12.57
CA PHE A 76 -0.65 -3.00 -13.02
C PHE A 76 -1.27 -4.24 -13.62
N ILE A 77 -2.38 -4.71 -13.05
CA ILE A 77 -3.06 -5.93 -13.49
C ILE A 77 -4.27 -5.53 -14.32
N PHE A 78 -4.26 -5.96 -15.57
CA PHE A 78 -5.33 -5.65 -16.52
C PHE A 78 -6.17 -6.88 -16.79
N GLY A 79 -7.40 -6.65 -17.20
CA GLY A 79 -8.35 -7.72 -17.56
C GLY A 79 -9.43 -7.18 -18.47
N GLY A 80 -10.57 -7.87 -18.49
CA GLY A 80 -11.68 -7.51 -19.37
C GLY A 80 -11.53 -8.22 -20.71
N ASP A 81 -12.52 -8.02 -21.59
CA ASP A 81 -12.59 -8.71 -22.87
C ASP A 81 -11.41 -8.41 -23.78
N GLU A 82 -10.91 -7.18 -23.73
CA GLU A 82 -9.78 -6.76 -24.55
C GLU A 82 -8.47 -6.61 -23.79
N GLY A 83 -8.50 -6.91 -22.48
CA GLY A 83 -7.30 -6.83 -21.64
C GLY A 83 -6.82 -5.42 -21.36
N ASP A 84 -7.66 -4.43 -21.55
CA ASP A 84 -7.31 -3.01 -21.36
C ASP A 84 -7.97 -2.38 -20.13
N GLU A 85 -8.73 -3.15 -19.37
CA GLU A 85 -9.38 -2.67 -18.16
C GLU A 85 -8.49 -2.89 -16.95
N LEU A 86 -8.13 -1.82 -16.25
CA LEU A 86 -7.30 -1.93 -15.04
C LEU A 86 -8.11 -2.55 -13.91
N LYS A 87 -7.65 -3.70 -13.42
CA LYS A 87 -8.33 -4.45 -12.37
C LYS A 87 -7.72 -4.22 -11.00
N ARG A 88 -6.41 -4.04 -10.93
CA ARG A 88 -5.73 -3.95 -9.64
C ARG A 88 -4.34 -3.37 -9.83
N VAL A 89 -3.86 -2.69 -8.81
CA VAL A 89 -2.47 -2.23 -8.75
C VAL A 89 -1.84 -2.87 -7.53
N ASP A 90 -0.73 -3.55 -7.72
CA ASP A 90 0.06 -4.12 -6.64
C ASP A 90 1.29 -3.24 -6.42
N CYS A 91 1.44 -2.75 -5.21
CA CYS A 91 2.56 -1.90 -4.84
C CYS A 91 3.42 -2.66 -3.83
N LYS A 92 4.65 -2.98 -4.24
CA LYS A 92 5.56 -3.77 -3.42
C LYS A 92 6.65 -2.90 -2.82
N PHE A 93 6.95 -3.11 -1.54
CA PHE A 93 8.11 -2.49 -0.91
C PHE A 93 8.74 -3.46 0.07
N GLU A 94 10.00 -3.18 0.43
CA GLU A 94 10.78 -4.05 1.28
C GLU A 94 11.12 -3.34 2.58
N VAL A 95 11.13 -4.10 3.67
CA VAL A 95 11.47 -3.60 5.00
C VAL A 95 12.63 -4.44 5.54
N GLU A 96 13.73 -3.79 5.85
CA GLU A 96 14.93 -4.49 6.30
C GLU A 96 15.12 -4.47 7.81
N ARG A 97 14.59 -3.44 8.48
CA ARG A 97 14.78 -3.27 9.92
C ARG A 97 13.55 -3.71 10.69
N GLU A 98 13.78 -4.40 11.79
CA GLU A 98 12.71 -4.90 12.64
C GLU A 98 11.84 -3.77 13.21
N ASP A 99 12.45 -2.66 13.60
CA ASP A 99 11.70 -1.54 14.16
C ASP A 99 10.80 -0.88 13.11
N HIS A 100 11.25 -0.83 11.85
CA HIS A 100 10.42 -0.33 10.75
C HIS A 100 9.26 -1.29 10.48
N PHE A 101 9.54 -2.58 10.54
CA PHE A 101 8.50 -3.58 10.38
C PHE A 101 7.40 -3.43 11.43
N GLU A 102 7.80 -3.32 12.70
CA GLU A 102 6.85 -3.15 13.79
C GLU A 102 6.02 -1.89 13.63
N ARG A 103 6.64 -0.81 13.19
CA ARG A 103 5.94 0.45 12.96
C ARG A 103 4.88 0.30 11.86
N ILE A 104 5.25 -0.37 10.77
CA ILE A 104 4.34 -0.60 9.66
C ILE A 104 3.19 -1.51 10.08
N MET A 105 3.48 -2.53 10.88
CA MET A 105 2.42 -3.42 11.37
C MET A 105 1.42 -2.68 12.25
N ARG A 106 1.88 -1.75 13.07
CA ARG A 106 0.95 -0.94 13.86
C ARG A 106 0.04 -0.10 12.96
N PHE A 107 0.62 0.47 11.90
CA PHE A 107 -0.19 1.21 10.93
C PHE A 107 -1.24 0.30 10.27
N LEU A 108 -0.82 -0.87 9.81
CA LEU A 108 -1.73 -1.79 9.10
C LEU A 108 -2.87 -2.26 10.00
N HIS A 109 -2.57 -2.52 11.28
CA HIS A 109 -3.62 -2.91 12.23
C HIS A 109 -4.61 -1.78 12.45
N ARG A 110 -4.13 -0.56 12.60
CA ARG A 110 -5.02 0.61 12.75
C ARG A 110 -5.87 0.82 11.52
N TYR A 111 -5.24 0.66 10.35
CA TYR A 111 -5.96 0.82 9.09
C TYR A 111 -7.06 -0.23 8.95
N ALA A 112 -6.75 -1.47 9.28
CA ALA A 112 -7.73 -2.56 9.19
C ALA A 112 -8.89 -2.31 10.16
N ASP A 113 -8.59 -1.88 11.39
CA ASP A 113 -9.63 -1.58 12.37
C ASP A 113 -10.53 -0.45 11.91
N ALA A 114 -9.94 0.61 11.36
CA ALA A 114 -10.69 1.77 10.93
C ALA A 114 -11.55 1.50 9.70
N ASN A 115 -11.18 0.50 8.90
CA ASN A 115 -11.85 0.20 7.63
C ASN A 115 -12.60 -1.13 7.63
N GLY A 116 -12.73 -1.76 8.79
CA GLY A 116 -13.48 -3.01 8.91
C GLY A 116 -12.85 -4.20 8.20
N MET A 117 -11.53 -4.17 8.06
CA MET A 117 -10.79 -5.27 7.43
C MET A 117 -10.37 -6.30 8.47
N GLU A 118 -10.34 -7.54 8.06
CA GLU A 118 -9.88 -8.61 8.94
C GLU A 118 -8.39 -8.83 8.80
N TYR A 119 -7.73 -9.17 9.92
CA TYR A 119 -6.35 -9.60 9.89
C TYR A 119 -6.33 -11.05 9.42
N GLY A 120 -5.87 -11.27 8.22
CA GLY A 120 -5.73 -12.62 7.73
C GLY A 120 -4.52 -13.29 8.34
N GLU A 121 -4.69 -14.48 8.86
CA GLU A 121 -3.56 -15.31 9.19
C GLU A 121 -3.26 -16.15 7.97
N ASN A 122 -2.15 -15.87 7.36
CA ASN A 122 -1.74 -16.64 6.21
C ASN A 122 -0.91 -17.80 6.67
N ASN A 123 -1.51 -18.89 6.66
CA ASN A 123 -0.83 -20.13 7.02
C ASN A 123 -0.33 -20.82 5.77
#